data_4796fee569a3b200d056b7605dc5886a
#
_entry.id   4796fee569a3b200d056b7605dc5886a
#
_cell.length_a   1.000
_cell.length_b   1.000
_cell.length_c   1.000
_cell.angle_alpha   90.00
_cell.angle_beta   90.00
_cell.angle_gamma   90.00
#
_symmetry.space_group_name_H-M   'P 1'
#
loop_
_entity.id
_entity.type
_entity.pdbx_description
1 polymer ?
#
loop_
_entity_poly.entity_id
_entity_poly.type
_entity_poly.pdbx_seq_one_letter_code
_entity_poly.pdbx_strand_id
1 'polypeptide(L)'
;MLANNAFGIDLGTRTIKIYSAHSDTVTVEKNMIAIENKKNLFAYGDSAFEMFEKAPSNIEISYPLCNGVIADIKNMQLLLRNFIMDCNKGVIKPAEFYMAVPSDITDVEKRAFFDLVKDANIKAKKIMRVEKAVADGLGLDIDVKNAQGILVVNVGFHTTEISILSLGGIVLSKLIKI
;
A
#
# COMPACT_ATOMS: atom_id res chain seq x y z
N MET A 1 18.11 14.28 -4.66
CA MET A 1 17.27 14.10 -5.87
C MET A 1 16.62 12.74 -5.79
N LEU A 2 15.28 12.66 -5.87
CA LEU A 2 14.59 11.39 -6.06
C LEU A 2 15.04 10.81 -7.41
N ALA A 3 15.23 9.48 -7.47
CA ALA A 3 15.50 8.82 -8.74
C ALA A 3 14.35 9.13 -9.72
N ASN A 4 14.67 9.34 -11.00
CA ASN A 4 13.68 9.64 -12.04
C ASN A 4 12.59 8.56 -12.20
N ASN A 5 12.72 7.43 -11.52
CA ASN A 5 11.74 6.35 -11.49
C ASN A 5 11.58 5.86 -10.05
N ALA A 6 10.68 6.49 -9.32
CA ALA A 6 10.34 6.15 -7.94
C ALA A 6 8.83 6.09 -7.76
N PHE A 7 8.38 5.19 -6.89
CA PHE A 7 6.99 5.03 -6.52
C PHE A 7 6.80 5.20 -5.02
N GLY A 8 5.83 6.02 -4.64
CA GLY A 8 5.28 6.07 -3.28
C GLY A 8 4.01 5.21 -3.21
N ILE A 9 3.91 4.31 -2.24
CA ILE A 9 2.82 3.35 -2.15
C ILE A 9 2.18 3.41 -0.76
N ASP A 10 0.87 3.63 -0.72
CA ASP A 10 0.01 3.44 0.45
C ASP A 10 -0.94 2.27 0.20
N LEU A 11 -0.73 1.17 0.91
CA LEU A 11 -1.58 -0.01 0.84
C LEU A 11 -2.68 0.08 1.90
N GLY A 12 -3.83 0.61 1.52
CA GLY A 12 -5.02 0.56 2.37
C GLY A 12 -5.85 -0.71 2.13
N THR A 13 -6.67 -1.11 3.10
CA THR A 13 -7.54 -2.28 2.95
C THR A 13 -8.51 -2.13 1.78
N ARG A 14 -9.14 -0.96 1.64
CA ARG A 14 -10.13 -0.71 0.58
C ARG A 14 -9.51 -0.20 -0.71
N THR A 15 -8.49 0.64 -0.61
CA THR A 15 -7.86 1.30 -1.76
C THR A 15 -6.35 1.27 -1.65
N ILE A 16 -5.71 1.08 -2.79
CA ILE A 16 -4.26 1.29 -2.98
C ILE A 16 -4.08 2.67 -3.59
N LYS A 17 -3.08 3.40 -3.10
CA LYS A 17 -2.65 4.66 -3.70
C LYS A 17 -1.20 4.53 -4.13
N ILE A 18 -0.92 4.86 -5.37
CA ILE A 18 0.43 4.78 -5.95
C ILE A 18 0.77 6.12 -6.58
N TYR A 19 1.75 6.79 -6.01
CA TYR A 19 2.37 7.96 -6.62
C TYR A 19 3.53 7.55 -7.51
N SER A 20 3.53 8.02 -8.75
CA SER A 20 4.63 7.84 -9.70
C SER A 20 5.40 9.15 -9.85
N ALA A 21 6.66 9.19 -9.40
CA ALA A 21 7.51 10.37 -9.53
C ALA A 21 7.88 10.71 -10.99
N HIS A 22 7.82 9.71 -11.90
CA HIS A 22 8.12 9.92 -13.32
C HIS A 22 7.02 10.70 -14.05
N SER A 23 5.76 10.43 -13.73
CA SER A 23 4.59 11.09 -14.34
C SER A 23 3.98 12.17 -13.49
N ASP A 24 4.44 12.32 -12.24
CA ASP A 24 3.86 13.20 -11.22
C ASP A 24 2.34 12.98 -11.04
N THR A 25 1.95 11.70 -10.95
CA THR A 25 0.54 11.29 -10.87
C THR A 25 0.30 10.36 -9.68
N VAL A 26 -0.89 10.45 -9.11
CA VAL A 26 -1.39 9.50 -8.11
C VAL A 26 -2.47 8.65 -8.75
N THR A 27 -2.27 7.33 -8.73
CA THR A 27 -3.30 6.35 -9.07
C THR A 27 -3.97 5.88 -7.80
N VAL A 28 -5.30 5.83 -7.78
CA VAL A 28 -6.11 5.33 -6.67
C VAL A 28 -7.03 4.24 -7.22
N GLU A 29 -6.88 3.02 -6.72
CA GLU A 29 -7.62 1.85 -7.17
C GLU A 29 -8.15 1.04 -5.98
N LYS A 30 -9.18 0.22 -6.19
CA LYS A 30 -9.63 -0.74 -5.17
C LYS A 30 -8.56 -1.80 -4.92
N ASN A 31 -8.33 -2.12 -3.65
CA ASN A 31 -7.43 -3.21 -3.27
C ASN A 31 -8.17 -4.54 -3.38
N MET A 32 -8.59 -4.90 -4.59
CA MET A 32 -9.34 -6.12 -4.88
C MET A 32 -8.74 -6.87 -6.06
N ILE A 33 -8.87 -8.19 -6.01
CA ILE A 33 -8.43 -9.09 -7.06
C ILE A 33 -9.49 -10.16 -7.31
N ALA A 34 -9.71 -10.49 -8.57
CA ALA A 34 -10.59 -11.56 -9.03
C ALA A 34 -9.76 -12.65 -9.69
N ILE A 35 -9.83 -13.87 -9.15
CA ILE A 35 -9.07 -15.04 -9.62
C ILE A 35 -10.05 -16.07 -10.17
N GLU A 36 -9.88 -16.45 -11.43
CA GLU A 36 -10.65 -17.50 -12.08
C GLU A 36 -10.02 -18.87 -11.86
N ASN A 37 -10.86 -19.87 -11.50
CA ASN A 37 -10.45 -21.26 -11.31
C ASN A 37 -9.26 -21.44 -10.37
N LYS A 38 -9.08 -20.55 -9.38
CA LYS A 38 -7.98 -20.51 -8.41
C LYS A 38 -6.58 -20.39 -9.03
N LYS A 39 -6.47 -19.95 -10.28
CA LYS A 39 -5.20 -19.90 -11.01
C LYS A 39 -4.97 -18.63 -11.82
N ASN A 40 -5.99 -18.17 -12.54
CA ASN A 40 -5.82 -17.11 -13.53
C ASN A 40 -6.31 -15.78 -12.99
N LEU A 41 -5.51 -14.75 -13.16
CA LEU A 41 -5.97 -13.38 -12.91
C LEU A 41 -7.08 -13.05 -13.90
N PHE A 42 -8.28 -12.74 -13.41
CA PHE A 42 -9.43 -12.35 -14.24
C PHE A 42 -9.60 -10.84 -14.28
N ALA A 43 -9.59 -10.18 -13.11
CA ALA A 43 -9.70 -8.73 -12.98
C ALA A 43 -9.01 -8.25 -11.69
N TYR A 44 -8.74 -6.95 -11.61
CA TYR A 44 -8.20 -6.32 -10.41
C TYR A 44 -8.65 -4.85 -10.32
N GLY A 45 -8.43 -4.23 -9.16
CA GLY A 45 -8.80 -2.85 -8.92
C GLY A 45 -10.31 -2.63 -8.98
N ASP A 46 -10.70 -1.53 -9.59
CA ASP A 46 -12.11 -1.15 -9.74
C ASP A 46 -12.91 -2.18 -10.56
N SER A 47 -12.28 -2.81 -11.58
CA SER A 47 -12.93 -3.86 -12.36
C SER A 47 -13.28 -5.10 -11.52
N ALA A 48 -12.45 -5.49 -10.57
CA ALA A 48 -12.76 -6.58 -9.64
C ALA A 48 -13.86 -6.16 -8.65
N PHE A 49 -13.86 -4.91 -8.20
CA PHE A 49 -14.89 -4.38 -7.31
C PHE A 49 -16.28 -4.36 -7.95
N GLU A 50 -16.39 -4.01 -9.23
CA GLU A 50 -17.67 -4.03 -9.96
C GLU A 50 -18.31 -5.42 -10.04
N MET A 51 -17.48 -6.47 -9.96
CA MET A 51 -17.94 -7.87 -9.97
C MET A 51 -18.24 -8.42 -8.57
N PHE A 52 -17.90 -7.68 -7.51
CA PHE A 52 -18.08 -8.13 -6.13
C PHE A 52 -19.55 -8.48 -5.86
N GLU A 53 -19.79 -9.63 -5.23
CA GLU A 53 -21.13 -10.22 -4.98
C GLU A 53 -21.95 -10.59 -6.24
N LYS A 54 -21.39 -10.43 -7.45
CA LYS A 54 -22.06 -10.71 -8.71
C LYS A 54 -21.32 -11.73 -9.58
N ALA A 55 -20.12 -12.11 -9.18
CA ALA A 55 -19.27 -13.01 -9.95
C ALA A 55 -19.83 -14.44 -9.96
N PRO A 56 -19.64 -15.19 -11.06
CA PRO A 56 -19.98 -16.61 -11.12
C PRO A 56 -19.07 -17.42 -10.17
N SER A 57 -19.50 -18.65 -9.83
CA SER A 57 -18.87 -19.49 -8.81
C SER A 57 -17.42 -19.91 -9.10
N ASN A 58 -16.98 -19.81 -10.34
CA ASN A 58 -15.59 -20.09 -10.75
C ASN A 58 -14.65 -18.88 -10.58
N ILE A 59 -15.17 -17.70 -10.21
CA ILE A 59 -14.37 -16.49 -9.95
C ILE A 59 -14.44 -16.17 -8.46
N GLU A 60 -13.29 -16.17 -7.82
CA GLU A 60 -13.11 -15.78 -6.42
C GLU A 60 -12.61 -14.32 -6.36
N ILE A 61 -13.35 -13.47 -5.65
CA ILE A 61 -12.99 -12.07 -5.46
C ILE A 61 -12.61 -11.84 -4.00
N SER A 62 -11.45 -11.24 -3.76
CA SER A 62 -10.93 -11.05 -2.40
C SER A 62 -10.17 -9.73 -2.24
N TYR A 63 -10.07 -9.32 -0.96
CA TYR A 63 -9.16 -8.28 -0.50
C TYR A 63 -7.87 -8.94 0.00
N PRO A 64 -6.73 -8.80 -0.68
CA PRO A 64 -5.49 -9.46 -0.26
C PRO A 64 -4.83 -8.79 0.95
N LEU A 65 -5.32 -7.61 1.37
CA LEU A 65 -4.92 -6.92 2.59
C LEU A 65 -6.14 -6.73 3.50
N CYS A 66 -6.05 -7.15 4.76
CA CYS A 66 -7.12 -7.09 5.74
C CYS A 66 -6.58 -6.64 7.10
N ASN A 67 -7.35 -5.83 7.82
CA ASN A 67 -6.98 -5.35 9.16
C ASN A 67 -5.57 -4.72 9.24
N GLY A 68 -5.16 -4.01 8.19
CA GLY A 68 -3.87 -3.33 8.11
C GLY A 68 -2.67 -4.24 7.82
N VAL A 69 -2.89 -5.54 7.55
CA VAL A 69 -1.83 -6.51 7.26
C VAL A 69 -2.11 -7.30 5.99
N ILE A 70 -1.05 -7.84 5.37
CA ILE A 70 -1.17 -8.66 4.17
C ILE A 70 -1.71 -10.02 4.55
N ALA A 71 -2.94 -10.34 4.12
CA ALA A 71 -3.61 -11.61 4.36
C ALA A 71 -3.25 -12.67 3.29
N ASP A 72 -3.08 -12.23 2.03
CA ASP A 72 -2.67 -13.08 0.91
C ASP A 72 -1.53 -12.42 0.14
N ILE A 73 -0.31 -12.88 0.44
CA ILE A 73 0.91 -12.31 -0.15
C ILE A 73 0.99 -12.53 -1.67
N LYS A 74 0.53 -13.68 -2.17
CA LYS A 74 0.61 -14.02 -3.60
C LYS A 74 -0.32 -13.14 -4.43
N ASN A 75 -1.57 -13.03 -4.00
CA ASN A 75 -2.54 -12.15 -4.64
C ASN A 75 -2.14 -10.69 -4.52
N MET A 76 -1.54 -10.27 -3.38
CA MET A 76 -1.04 -8.91 -3.21
C MET A 76 0.15 -8.59 -4.13
N GLN A 77 1.07 -9.55 -4.33
CA GLN A 77 2.19 -9.42 -5.27
C GLN A 77 1.69 -9.28 -6.72
N LEU A 78 0.72 -10.11 -7.10
CA LEU A 78 0.12 -10.06 -8.43
C LEU A 78 -0.60 -8.73 -8.67
N LEU A 79 -1.38 -8.27 -7.70
CA LEU A 79 -2.09 -7.00 -7.75
C LEU A 79 -1.12 -5.81 -7.87
N LEU A 80 -0.13 -5.74 -6.98
CA LEU A 80 0.87 -4.67 -7.00
C LEU A 80 1.64 -4.64 -8.33
N ARG A 81 2.03 -5.81 -8.85
CA ARG A 81 2.72 -5.90 -10.15
C ARG A 81 1.90 -5.30 -11.28
N ASN A 82 0.60 -5.63 -11.34
CA ASN A 82 -0.26 -5.12 -12.40
C ASN A 82 -0.43 -3.60 -12.27
N PHE A 83 -0.65 -3.05 -11.09
CA PHE A 83 -0.73 -1.59 -10.91
C PHE A 83 0.57 -0.87 -11.29
N ILE A 84 1.74 -1.43 -10.97
CA ILE A 84 3.02 -0.84 -11.40
C ILE A 84 3.19 -0.92 -12.92
N MET A 85 2.70 -1.98 -13.55
CA MET A 85 2.68 -2.08 -15.02
C MET A 85 1.79 -1.00 -15.63
N ASP A 86 0.59 -0.78 -15.08
CA ASP A 86 -0.34 0.24 -15.57
C ASP A 86 0.26 1.64 -15.44
N CYS A 87 0.85 1.97 -14.29
CA CYS A 87 1.56 3.25 -14.08
C CYS A 87 2.69 3.48 -15.10
N ASN A 88 3.27 2.41 -15.66
CA ASN A 88 4.36 2.44 -16.63
C ASN A 88 3.93 2.07 -18.06
N LYS A 89 2.65 2.16 -18.39
CA LYS A 89 2.12 1.84 -19.73
C LYS A 89 2.49 0.42 -20.21
N GLY A 90 2.34 -0.56 -19.33
CA GLY A 90 2.57 -1.97 -19.61
C GLY A 90 4.03 -2.45 -19.49
N VAL A 91 4.98 -1.60 -19.10
CA VAL A 91 6.40 -1.97 -19.01
C VAL A 91 6.94 -1.86 -17.60
N ILE A 92 7.53 -2.93 -17.08
CA ILE A 92 8.23 -2.89 -15.78
C ILE A 92 9.66 -2.35 -15.99
N LYS A 93 9.91 -1.17 -15.41
CA LYS A 93 11.23 -0.53 -15.38
C LYS A 93 11.85 -0.64 -13.99
N PRO A 94 13.19 -0.68 -13.87
CA PRO A 94 13.84 -0.62 -12.56
C PRO A 94 13.49 0.66 -11.81
N ALA A 95 13.05 0.55 -10.54
CA ALA A 95 12.54 1.68 -9.77
C ALA A 95 12.89 1.59 -8.28
N GLU A 96 12.79 2.71 -7.57
CA GLU A 96 12.80 2.76 -6.11
C GLU A 96 11.37 2.76 -5.58
N PHE A 97 11.14 2.07 -4.46
CA PHE A 97 9.83 1.94 -3.84
C PHE A 97 9.85 2.44 -2.41
N TYR A 98 8.93 3.32 -2.08
CA TYR A 98 8.71 3.89 -0.76
C TYR A 98 7.32 3.48 -0.28
N MET A 99 7.25 2.63 0.75
CA MET A 99 5.99 2.09 1.24
C MET A 99 5.61 2.71 2.57
N ALA A 100 4.42 3.27 2.64
CA ALA A 100 3.79 3.64 3.90
C ALA A 100 3.32 2.36 4.62
N VAL A 101 3.80 2.15 5.85
CA VAL A 101 3.53 0.95 6.64
C VAL A 101 3.01 1.37 8.02
N PRO A 102 1.94 0.75 8.54
CA PRO A 102 1.46 1.04 9.89
C PRO A 102 2.57 0.83 10.93
N SER A 103 2.58 1.65 11.97
CA SER A 103 3.65 1.67 12.95
C SER A 103 3.48 0.60 14.03
N ASP A 104 2.22 0.41 14.50
CA ASP A 104 1.86 -0.56 15.56
C ASP A 104 1.46 -1.92 14.96
N ILE A 105 2.40 -2.53 14.23
CA ILE A 105 2.32 -3.91 13.73
C ILE A 105 3.60 -4.66 14.08
N THR A 106 3.54 -5.99 14.07
CA THR A 106 4.69 -6.85 14.40
C THR A 106 5.82 -6.74 13.37
N ASP A 107 7.04 -7.09 13.76
CA ASP A 107 8.18 -7.12 12.84
C ASP A 107 7.98 -8.10 11.68
N VAL A 108 7.27 -9.19 11.91
CA VAL A 108 6.90 -10.16 10.86
C VAL A 108 5.96 -9.51 9.84
N GLU A 109 4.95 -8.80 10.30
CA GLU A 109 4.03 -8.04 9.44
C GLU A 109 4.77 -6.93 8.68
N LYS A 110 5.65 -6.17 9.36
CA LYS A 110 6.52 -5.16 8.71
C LYS A 110 7.41 -5.77 7.63
N ARG A 111 7.93 -6.99 7.87
CA ARG A 111 8.73 -7.71 6.90
C ARG A 111 7.93 -8.15 5.70
N ALA A 112 6.67 -8.57 5.90
CA ALA A 112 5.79 -8.95 4.79
C ALA A 112 5.60 -7.83 3.77
N PHE A 113 5.52 -6.56 4.19
CA PHE A 113 5.47 -5.41 3.28
C PHE A 113 6.75 -5.26 2.46
N PHE A 114 7.92 -5.53 3.03
CA PHE A 114 9.17 -5.50 2.30
C PHE A 114 9.26 -6.66 1.29
N ASP A 115 8.94 -7.88 1.72
CA ASP A 115 8.98 -9.08 0.89
C ASP A 115 7.94 -8.99 -0.25
N LEU A 116 6.80 -8.34 -0.01
CA LEU A 116 5.82 -8.04 -1.06
C LEU A 116 6.46 -7.34 -2.25
N VAL A 117 7.16 -6.23 -2.03
CA VAL A 117 7.78 -5.45 -3.10
C VAL A 117 8.96 -6.21 -3.72
N LYS A 118 9.77 -6.86 -2.89
CA LYS A 118 10.94 -7.62 -3.31
C LYS A 118 10.59 -8.75 -4.28
N ASP A 119 9.51 -9.47 -3.97
CA ASP A 119 9.15 -10.71 -4.68
C ASP A 119 8.03 -10.53 -5.73
N ALA A 120 7.49 -9.29 -5.88
CA ALA A 120 6.46 -8.99 -6.89
C ALA A 120 6.98 -8.92 -8.34
N ASN A 121 8.25 -9.18 -8.60
CA ASN A 121 8.87 -9.08 -9.94
C ASN A 121 8.71 -7.70 -10.60
N ILE A 122 8.83 -6.63 -9.82
CA ILE A 122 8.70 -5.24 -10.29
C ILE A 122 10.03 -4.51 -10.45
N LYS A 123 11.15 -5.25 -10.49
CA LYS A 123 12.51 -4.74 -10.67
C LYS A 123 12.89 -3.67 -9.64
N ALA A 124 12.62 -3.93 -8.36
CA ALA A 124 12.93 -3.03 -7.27
C ALA A 124 14.45 -2.87 -7.11
N LYS A 125 14.97 -1.64 -7.27
CA LYS A 125 16.37 -1.26 -7.00
C LYS A 125 16.60 -0.91 -5.53
N LYS A 126 15.59 -0.32 -4.91
CA LYS A 126 15.59 0.11 -3.53
C LYS A 126 14.19 -0.03 -2.96
N ILE A 127 14.09 -0.50 -1.75
CA ILE A 127 12.82 -0.62 -1.03
C ILE A 127 12.99 0.08 0.31
N MET A 128 12.16 1.08 0.57
CA MET A 128 12.13 1.80 1.84
C MET A 128 10.73 1.74 2.44
N ARG A 129 10.69 1.42 3.72
CA ARG A 129 9.48 1.54 4.53
C ARG A 129 9.48 2.91 5.20
N VAL A 130 8.35 3.56 5.20
CA VAL A 130 8.10 4.83 5.87
C VAL A 130 6.95 4.60 6.85
N GLU A 131 7.09 5.06 8.08
CA GLU A 131 6.00 5.02 9.04
C GLU A 131 4.81 5.82 8.50
N LYS A 132 3.63 5.17 8.44
CA LYS A 132 2.44 5.77 7.80
C LYS A 132 2.05 7.10 8.43
N ALA A 133 2.08 7.20 9.75
CA ALA A 133 1.75 8.46 10.45
C ALA A 133 2.72 9.61 10.09
N VAL A 134 4.01 9.30 9.86
CA VAL A 134 5.00 10.30 9.40
C VAL A 134 4.69 10.72 7.96
N ALA A 135 4.37 9.77 7.09
CA ALA A 135 3.99 10.06 5.71
C ALA A 135 2.72 10.90 5.64
N ASP A 136 1.71 10.58 6.45
CA ASP A 136 0.45 11.33 6.56
C ASP A 136 0.71 12.77 7.05
N GLY A 137 1.56 12.96 8.08
CA GLY A 137 1.94 14.27 8.59
C GLY A 137 2.66 15.11 7.53
N LEU A 138 3.60 14.53 6.81
CA LEU A 138 4.31 15.20 5.71
C LEU A 138 3.38 15.57 4.56
N GLY A 139 2.42 14.70 4.22
CA GLY A 139 1.43 14.95 3.18
C GLY A 139 0.43 16.07 3.52
N LEU A 140 0.31 16.42 4.79
CA LEU A 140 -0.49 17.54 5.31
C LEU A 140 0.34 18.80 5.55
N ASP A 141 1.58 18.85 5.08
CA ASP A 141 2.54 19.97 5.30
C ASP A 141 2.79 20.27 6.78
N ILE A 142 2.67 19.25 7.65
CA ILE A 142 2.95 19.40 9.07
C ILE A 142 4.46 19.31 9.31
N ASP A 143 5.01 20.23 10.11
CA ASP A 143 6.40 20.11 10.58
C ASP A 143 6.56 18.97 11.59
N VAL A 144 6.73 17.74 11.06
CA VAL A 144 6.91 16.54 11.88
C VAL A 144 8.18 16.56 12.73
N LYS A 145 9.13 17.50 12.47
CA LYS A 145 10.35 17.66 13.26
C LYS A 145 10.18 18.57 14.48
N ASN A 146 9.02 19.20 14.61
CA ASN A 146 8.71 20.02 15.77
C ASN A 146 8.81 19.20 17.06
N ALA A 147 9.36 19.80 18.12
CA ALA A 147 9.43 19.17 19.45
C ALA A 147 8.06 19.08 20.14
N GLN A 148 7.10 19.91 19.76
CA GLN A 148 5.72 19.78 20.21
C GLN A 148 5.12 18.50 19.65
N GLY A 149 4.47 17.70 20.53
CA GLY A 149 3.78 16.49 20.09
C GLY A 149 2.62 16.81 19.16
N ILE A 150 2.59 16.11 18.01
CA ILE A 150 1.53 16.24 17.00
C ILE A 150 0.73 14.95 17.00
N LEU A 151 -0.58 15.04 17.23
CA LEU A 151 -1.48 13.91 17.13
C LEU A 151 -1.93 13.74 15.69
N VAL A 152 -1.64 12.56 15.11
CA VAL A 152 -2.14 12.14 13.80
C VAL A 152 -3.12 11.00 14.01
N VAL A 153 -4.33 11.15 13.47
CA VAL A 153 -5.38 10.12 13.50
C VAL A 153 -5.76 9.79 12.06
N ASN A 154 -5.42 8.57 11.63
CA ASN A 154 -5.77 8.05 10.32
C ASN A 154 -6.93 7.08 10.46
N VAL A 155 -8.13 7.49 10.01
CA VAL A 155 -9.35 6.67 10.04
C VAL A 155 -9.49 5.95 8.71
N GLY A 156 -9.18 4.65 8.69
CA GLY A 156 -9.26 3.79 7.52
C GLY A 156 -10.53 2.93 7.48
N PHE A 157 -10.57 2.00 6.54
CA PHE A 157 -11.73 1.13 6.32
C PHE A 157 -11.86 0.01 7.36
N HIS A 158 -10.76 -0.65 7.73
CA HIS A 158 -10.72 -1.70 8.76
C HIS A 158 -9.80 -1.36 9.94
N THR A 159 -9.15 -0.20 9.89
CA THR A 159 -8.21 0.18 10.95
C THR A 159 -8.25 1.69 11.18
N THR A 160 -8.06 2.07 12.43
CA THR A 160 -7.75 3.46 12.80
C THR A 160 -6.37 3.47 13.46
N GLU A 161 -5.44 4.23 12.91
CA GLU A 161 -4.12 4.45 13.51
C GLU A 161 -4.08 5.80 14.22
N ILE A 162 -3.70 5.79 15.49
CA ILE A 162 -3.54 6.98 16.33
C ILE A 162 -2.07 7.07 16.70
N SER A 163 -1.40 8.14 16.30
CA SER A 163 0.03 8.31 16.51
C SER A 163 0.37 9.70 17.04
N ILE A 164 1.37 9.76 17.90
CA ILE A 164 1.98 11.02 18.36
C ILE A 164 3.36 11.13 17.73
N LEU A 165 3.55 12.19 16.95
CA LEU A 165 4.82 12.52 16.29
C LEU A 165 5.53 13.62 17.07
N SER A 166 6.85 13.51 17.22
CA SER A 166 7.72 14.56 17.75
C SER A 166 9.13 14.34 17.24
N LEU A 167 9.85 15.42 16.95
CA LEU A 167 11.26 15.40 16.51
C LEU A 167 11.52 14.47 15.30
N GLY A 168 10.56 14.37 14.39
CA GLY A 168 10.66 13.56 13.17
C GLY A 168 10.44 12.05 13.37
N GLY A 169 10.01 11.62 14.55
CA GLY A 169 9.75 10.22 14.89
C GLY A 169 8.40 10.00 15.56
N ILE A 170 8.08 8.73 15.76
CA ILE A 170 6.87 8.30 16.47
C ILE A 170 7.20 8.12 17.94
N VAL A 171 6.51 8.84 18.81
CA VAL A 171 6.59 8.71 20.27
C VAL A 171 5.66 7.60 20.77
N LEU A 172 4.46 7.54 20.21
CA LEU A 172 3.45 6.55 20.51
C LEU A 172 2.62 6.28 19.27
N SER A 173 2.29 5.02 19.04
CA SER A 173 1.34 4.64 18.00
C SER A 173 0.43 3.52 18.51
N LYS A 174 -0.83 3.56 18.08
CA LYS A 174 -1.82 2.52 18.34
C LYS A 174 -2.65 2.26 17.10
N LEU A 175 -2.67 0.99 16.67
CA LEU A 175 -3.52 0.52 15.58
C LEU A 175 -4.75 -0.18 16.18
N ILE A 176 -5.92 0.38 15.90
CA ILE A 176 -7.22 -0.18 16.30
C ILE A 176 -7.78 -0.90 15.07
N LYS A 177 -8.08 -2.19 15.20
CA LYS A 177 -8.72 -3.01 14.18
C LYS A 177 -10.24 -3.00 14.43
N ILE A 178 -11.03 -2.78 13.37
CA ILE A 178 -12.50 -2.64 13.41
C ILE A 178 -13.14 -3.87 12.77
#